data_59d915585fe859f1332b53bf6d3d4b64
#
_entry.id   59d915585fe859f1332b53bf6d3d4b64
#
_cell.length_a   1.000
_cell.length_b   1.000
_cell.length_c   1.000
_cell.angle_alpha   90.00
_cell.angle_beta   90.00
_cell.angle_gamma   90.00
#
_symmetry.space_group_name_H-M   'P 1'
#
loop_
_entity.id
_entity.type
_entity.pdbx_description
1 polymer ?
#
loop_
_entity_poly.entity_id
_entity_poly.type
_entity_poly.pdbx_seq_one_letter_code
_entity_poly.pdbx_strand_id
1 'polypeptide(L)'
;VALMLGAQRNDTEFPVHTHRKGQLVVAYHGGIVCTVEDGVWMVPSGFGVWIPGGVAHSNRVTANGKVGFVFVEPGAAALPQQCCTLVLSPLILELILHLSAQAQDYPPACANARLASVLLEQLELAPTEQLTCRCPRRRSCA
;
A
#
# COMPACT_ATOMS: atom_id res chain seq x y z
N VAL A 1 3.87 7.43 9.54
CA VAL A 1 2.79 7.16 8.62
C VAL A 1 3.24 6.39 7.39
N ALA A 2 4.43 6.64 6.90
CA ALA A 2 4.94 5.98 5.71
C ALA A 2 6.25 5.29 6.00
N LEU A 3 6.33 4.03 5.60
CA LEU A 3 7.52 3.21 5.78
C LEU A 3 7.91 2.63 4.43
N MET A 4 9.15 2.81 4.05
CA MET A 4 9.68 2.28 2.79
C MET A 4 10.60 1.11 3.08
N LEU A 5 10.32 -0.01 2.47
CA LEU A 5 11.18 -1.18 2.54
C LEU A 5 11.71 -1.51 1.16
N GLY A 6 13.00 -1.69 1.07
CA GLY A 6 13.63 -2.16 -0.16
C GLY A 6 13.87 -3.63 -0.07
N ALA A 7 13.31 -4.40 -0.98
CA ALA A 7 13.58 -5.81 -1.08
C ALA A 7 14.58 -6.03 -2.19
N GLN A 8 15.81 -6.28 -1.81
CA GLN A 8 16.90 -6.49 -2.78
C GLN A 8 17.05 -7.95 -3.13
N ARG A 9 16.29 -8.81 -2.48
CA ARG A 9 16.43 -10.24 -2.64
C ARG A 9 15.17 -10.82 -3.25
N ASN A 10 15.29 -12.06 -3.68
CA ASN A 10 14.17 -12.76 -4.30
C ASN A 10 13.09 -13.05 -3.27
N ASP A 11 11.87 -12.83 -3.69
CA ASP A 11 10.68 -13.36 -3.04
C ASP A 11 10.64 -13.14 -1.53
N THR A 12 10.83 -11.89 -1.11
CA THR A 12 10.59 -11.56 0.29
C THR A 12 9.11 -11.72 0.59
N GLU A 13 8.82 -12.51 1.60
CA GLU A 13 7.45 -12.82 1.98
C GLU A 13 7.16 -12.30 3.38
N PHE A 14 6.02 -11.64 3.52
CA PHE A 14 5.52 -11.16 4.79
C PHE A 14 4.32 -12.03 5.17
N PRO A 15 4.36 -12.70 6.34
CA PRO A 15 3.30 -13.64 6.70
C PRO A 15 1.97 -12.96 6.95
N VAL A 16 0.91 -13.76 7.01
CA VAL A 16 -0.44 -13.26 7.25
C VAL A 16 -0.51 -12.54 8.58
N HIS A 17 -1.09 -11.36 8.59
CA HIS A 17 -1.25 -10.55 9.78
C HIS A 17 -2.41 -9.58 9.60
N THR A 18 -2.80 -8.94 10.70
CA THR A 18 -3.81 -7.89 10.67
C THR A 18 -3.29 -6.66 11.39
N HIS A 19 -3.82 -5.52 10.99
CA HIS A 19 -3.51 -4.23 11.63
C HIS A 19 -4.82 -3.51 11.93
N ARG A 20 -4.80 -2.71 13.00
CA ARG A 20 -5.88 -1.77 13.23
C ARG A 20 -5.89 -0.69 12.15
N LYS A 21 -4.72 -0.23 11.75
CA LYS A 21 -4.59 0.77 10.70
C LYS A 21 -4.83 0.16 9.33
N GLY A 22 -5.36 0.95 8.42
CA GLY A 22 -5.38 0.58 7.01
C GLY A 22 -3.97 0.66 6.45
N GLN A 23 -3.75 -0.05 5.36
CA GLN A 23 -2.42 -0.15 4.76
C GLN A 23 -2.52 -0.01 3.26
N LEU A 24 -1.71 0.89 2.71
CA LEU A 24 -1.51 0.97 1.27
C LEU A 24 -0.16 0.33 0.97
N VAL A 25 -0.16 -0.65 0.09
CA VAL A 25 1.05 -1.34 -0.35
C VAL A 25 1.38 -0.87 -1.75
N VAL A 26 2.55 -0.30 -1.94
CA VAL A 26 2.94 0.35 -3.19
C VAL A 26 4.14 -0.35 -3.78
N ALA A 27 4.09 -0.63 -5.09
CA ALA A 27 5.21 -1.21 -5.81
C ALA A 27 5.92 -0.12 -6.61
N TYR A 28 7.21 0.07 -6.35
CA TYR A 28 8.05 1.00 -7.12
C TYR A 28 8.82 0.27 -8.19
N HIS A 29 9.36 -0.90 -7.86
CA HIS A 29 10.04 -1.76 -8.81
C HIS A 29 9.58 -3.18 -8.56
N GLY A 30 9.51 -3.97 -9.64
CA GLY A 30 8.99 -5.31 -9.55
C GLY A 30 7.50 -5.29 -9.30
N GLY A 31 7.00 -6.24 -8.55
CA GLY A 31 5.60 -6.33 -8.23
C GLY A 31 5.38 -6.90 -6.85
N ILE A 32 4.14 -6.86 -6.42
CA ILE A 32 3.72 -7.41 -5.14
C ILE A 32 2.56 -8.33 -5.39
N VAL A 33 2.57 -9.48 -4.73
CA VAL A 33 1.41 -10.35 -4.64
C VAL A 33 0.85 -10.20 -3.25
N CYS A 34 -0.37 -9.67 -3.16
CA CYS A 34 -1.03 -9.45 -1.89
C CYS A 34 -2.20 -10.41 -1.78
N THR A 35 -2.19 -11.24 -0.75
CA THR A 35 -3.23 -12.24 -0.53
C THR A 35 -4.10 -11.82 0.64
N VAL A 36 -5.40 -11.74 0.39
CA VAL A 36 -6.40 -11.50 1.43
C VAL A 36 -7.40 -12.64 1.38
N GLU A 37 -8.32 -12.64 2.34
CA GLU A 37 -9.28 -13.74 2.46
C GLU A 37 -10.08 -13.97 1.17
N ASP A 38 -10.46 -12.87 0.52
CA ASP A 38 -11.34 -12.95 -0.66
C ASP A 38 -10.61 -13.21 -1.96
N GLY A 39 -9.29 -13.12 -1.98
CA GLY A 39 -8.59 -13.33 -3.23
C GLY A 39 -7.14 -12.87 -3.20
N VAL A 40 -6.59 -12.77 -4.39
CA VAL A 40 -5.19 -12.41 -4.61
C VAL A 40 -5.12 -11.18 -5.49
N TRP A 41 -4.36 -10.20 -5.05
CA TRP A 41 -4.08 -8.99 -5.82
C TRP A 41 -2.65 -9.02 -6.30
N MET A 42 -2.46 -8.82 -7.59
CA MET A 42 -1.12 -8.65 -8.18
C MET A 42 -0.96 -7.18 -8.53
N VAL A 43 0.03 -6.54 -7.94
CA VAL A 43 0.18 -5.08 -8.01
C VAL A 43 1.43 -4.75 -8.81
N PRO A 44 1.27 -4.20 -10.02
CA PRO A 44 2.43 -3.79 -10.81
C PRO A 44 2.99 -2.45 -10.31
N SER A 45 4.19 -2.12 -10.77
CA SER A 45 4.83 -0.86 -10.42
C SER A 45 3.94 0.33 -10.78
N GLY A 46 3.93 1.33 -9.93
CA GLY A 46 3.14 2.54 -10.12
C GLY A 46 1.72 2.45 -9.62
N PHE A 47 1.33 1.28 -9.10
CA PHE A 47 0.01 1.08 -8.50
C PHE A 47 0.15 0.70 -7.05
N GLY A 48 -0.94 0.77 -6.31
CA GLY A 48 -0.97 0.34 -4.94
C GLY A 48 -2.25 -0.42 -4.63
N VAL A 49 -2.18 -1.31 -3.66
CA VAL A 49 -3.38 -1.96 -3.15
C VAL A 49 -3.70 -1.39 -1.79
N TRP A 50 -4.95 -0.98 -1.63
CA TRP A 50 -5.45 -0.50 -0.35
C TRP A 50 -6.09 -1.65 0.41
N ILE A 51 -5.65 -1.84 1.65
CA ILE A 51 -6.18 -2.88 2.53
C ILE A 51 -6.73 -2.18 3.77
N PRO A 52 -8.06 -2.18 3.95
CA PRO A 52 -8.64 -1.54 5.14
C PRO A 52 -8.17 -2.20 6.42
N GLY A 53 -8.23 -1.45 7.52
CA GLY A 53 -7.86 -1.98 8.83
C GLY A 53 -8.70 -3.19 9.20
N GLY A 54 -8.08 -4.14 9.88
CA GLY A 54 -8.76 -5.35 10.32
C GLY A 54 -8.82 -6.48 9.32
N VAL A 55 -8.37 -6.26 8.09
CA VAL A 55 -8.36 -7.31 7.06
C VAL A 55 -7.05 -8.07 7.14
N ALA A 56 -7.15 -9.38 7.33
CA ALA A 56 -5.96 -10.24 7.35
C ALA A 56 -5.37 -10.33 5.95
N HIS A 57 -4.07 -10.21 5.86
CA HIS A 57 -3.39 -10.20 4.57
C HIS A 57 -1.95 -10.67 4.69
N SER A 58 -1.40 -11.06 3.56
CA SER A 58 0.04 -11.35 3.45
C SER A 58 0.54 -10.74 2.15
N ASN A 59 1.82 -10.42 2.12
CA ASN A 59 2.45 -9.80 0.96
C ASN A 59 3.69 -10.58 0.57
N ARG A 60 3.89 -10.66 -0.73
CA ARG A 60 5.09 -11.29 -1.28
C ARG A 60 5.65 -10.35 -2.34
N VAL A 61 6.90 -9.97 -2.17
CA VAL A 61 7.57 -9.04 -3.06
C VAL A 61 8.39 -9.84 -4.06
N THR A 62 8.26 -9.49 -5.35
CA THR A 62 9.03 -10.18 -6.40
C THR A 62 10.50 -9.84 -6.29
N ALA A 63 11.32 -10.57 -7.04
CA ALA A 63 12.77 -10.36 -7.07
C ALA A 63 13.07 -8.91 -7.45
N ASN A 64 14.04 -8.31 -6.76
CA ASN A 64 14.46 -6.92 -6.96
C ASN A 64 13.32 -5.93 -6.76
N GLY A 65 12.29 -6.33 -6.03
CA GLY A 65 11.18 -5.44 -5.77
C GLY A 65 11.56 -4.35 -4.78
N LYS A 66 10.97 -3.18 -4.99
CA LYS A 66 11.04 -2.07 -4.05
C LYS A 66 9.63 -1.66 -3.72
N VAL A 67 9.28 -1.70 -2.44
CA VAL A 67 7.91 -1.48 -2.01
C VAL A 67 7.86 -0.43 -0.92
N GLY A 68 6.69 0.21 -0.82
CA GLY A 68 6.42 1.14 0.25
C GLY A 68 5.12 0.75 0.94
N PHE A 69 5.05 1.06 2.21
CA PHE A 69 3.86 0.83 3.01
C PHE A 69 3.43 2.15 3.63
N VAL A 70 2.16 2.48 3.49
CA VAL A 70 1.58 3.65 4.13
C VAL A 70 0.50 3.15 5.08
N PHE A 71 0.68 3.43 6.36
CA PHE A 71 -0.28 3.03 7.38
C PHE A 71 -1.15 4.22 7.73
N VAL A 72 -2.45 4.05 7.65
CA VAL A 72 -3.41 5.13 7.83
C VAL A 72 -4.29 4.81 9.03
N GLU A 73 -4.33 5.72 10.00
CA GLU A 73 -5.18 5.55 11.17
C GLU A 73 -6.65 5.53 10.77
N PRO A 74 -7.46 4.73 11.46
CA PRO A 74 -8.88 4.75 11.21
C PRO A 74 -9.45 6.16 11.34
N GLY A 75 -10.20 6.60 10.34
CA GLY A 75 -10.81 7.93 10.34
C GLY A 75 -9.90 9.05 9.90
N ALA A 76 -8.62 8.79 9.62
CA ALA A 76 -7.71 9.85 9.18
C ALA A 76 -8.00 10.31 7.76
N ALA A 77 -8.57 9.44 6.94
CA ALA A 77 -8.91 9.76 5.56
C ALA A 77 -10.12 8.95 5.14
N ALA A 78 -10.87 9.47 4.16
CA ALA A 78 -12.03 8.78 3.62
C ALA A 78 -11.59 7.85 2.50
N LEU A 79 -11.11 6.68 2.88
CA LEU A 79 -10.60 5.68 1.94
C LEU A 79 -11.60 4.52 1.83
N PRO A 80 -11.53 3.73 0.74
CA PRO A 80 -12.49 2.66 0.54
C PRO A 80 -12.51 1.67 1.70
N GLN A 81 -13.68 1.08 1.93
CA GLN A 81 -13.85 0.09 2.99
C GLN A 81 -13.60 -1.33 2.51
N GLN A 82 -13.19 -1.48 1.27
CA GLN A 82 -12.85 -2.77 0.69
C GLN A 82 -11.48 -2.70 0.07
N CYS A 83 -10.81 -3.84 -0.02
CA CYS A 83 -9.54 -3.92 -0.73
C CYS A 83 -9.74 -3.52 -2.18
N CYS A 84 -8.84 -2.70 -2.69
CA CYS A 84 -8.90 -2.26 -4.08
C CYS A 84 -7.53 -1.81 -4.54
N THR A 85 -7.37 -1.76 -5.86
CA THR A 85 -6.15 -1.22 -6.47
C THR A 85 -6.38 0.25 -6.76
N LEU A 86 -5.40 1.07 -6.38
CA LEU A 86 -5.43 2.50 -6.63
C LEU A 86 -4.42 2.86 -7.69
N VAL A 87 -4.80 3.78 -8.56
CA VAL A 87 -3.89 4.36 -9.54
C VAL A 87 -3.15 5.49 -8.85
N LEU A 88 -1.83 5.37 -8.74
CA LEU A 88 -1.04 6.33 -7.99
C LEU A 88 -0.36 7.30 -8.94
N SER A 89 -0.63 8.58 -8.73
CA SER A 89 0.00 9.63 -9.53
C SER A 89 1.48 9.76 -9.16
N PRO A 90 2.29 10.36 -10.03
CA PRO A 90 3.69 10.65 -9.67
C PRO A 90 3.81 11.45 -8.38
N LEU A 91 2.90 12.37 -8.12
CA LEU A 91 2.93 13.14 -6.88
C LEU A 91 2.80 12.23 -5.67
N ILE A 92 1.84 11.30 -5.70
CA ILE A 92 1.64 10.36 -4.60
C ILE A 92 2.90 9.53 -4.36
N LEU A 93 3.47 9.01 -5.44
CA LEU A 93 4.66 8.17 -5.34
C LEU A 93 5.83 8.92 -4.73
N GLU A 94 6.04 10.18 -5.16
CA GLU A 94 7.13 10.98 -4.63
C GLU A 94 6.89 11.42 -3.19
N LEU A 95 5.65 11.71 -2.83
CA LEU A 95 5.32 12.04 -1.44
C LEU A 95 5.65 10.87 -0.51
N ILE A 96 5.30 9.65 -0.91
CA ILE A 96 5.58 8.47 -0.11
C ILE A 96 7.09 8.28 0.05
N LEU A 97 7.84 8.43 -1.03
CA LEU A 97 9.31 8.32 -0.97
C LEU A 97 9.91 9.37 -0.05
N HIS A 98 9.45 10.60 -0.20
CA HIS A 98 9.97 11.70 0.60
C HIS A 98 9.71 11.48 2.09
N LEU A 99 8.46 11.16 2.42
CA LEU A 99 8.07 10.98 3.81
C LEU A 99 8.71 9.73 4.44
N SER A 100 8.95 8.69 3.64
CA SER A 100 9.60 7.49 4.13
C SER A 100 11.04 7.75 4.55
N ALA A 101 11.68 8.75 3.97
CA ALA A 101 13.05 9.13 4.29
C ALA A 101 13.15 10.04 5.51
N GLN A 102 12.02 10.48 6.05
CA GLN A 102 11.99 11.41 7.19
C GLN A 102 11.71 10.65 8.49
N ALA A 103 12.04 11.30 9.61
CA ALA A 103 11.62 10.76 10.89
C ALA A 103 10.09 10.69 10.93
N GLN A 104 9.55 9.61 11.49
CA GLN A 104 8.10 9.39 11.50
C GLN A 104 7.40 10.07 12.67
N ASP A 105 8.12 10.51 13.66
CA ASP A 105 7.58 11.14 14.86
C ASP A 105 7.73 12.67 14.78
N TYR A 106 7.25 13.26 13.70
CA TYR A 106 7.35 14.70 13.51
C TYR A 106 6.22 15.44 14.24
N PRO A 107 6.48 16.71 14.64
CA PRO A 107 5.46 17.48 15.35
C PRO A 107 4.26 17.80 14.45
N PRO A 108 3.07 17.99 15.05
CA PRO A 108 1.94 18.50 14.29
C PRO A 108 2.26 19.87 13.69
N ALA A 109 1.66 20.17 12.55
CA ALA A 109 1.79 21.44 11.86
C ALA A 109 3.19 21.76 11.31
N CYS A 110 4.11 20.79 11.31
CA CYS A 110 5.38 20.95 10.63
C CYS A 110 5.21 20.67 9.13
N ALA A 111 6.27 20.89 8.34
CA ALA A 111 6.22 20.67 6.90
C ALA A 111 5.86 19.23 6.56
N ASN A 112 6.44 18.27 7.28
CA ASN A 112 6.14 16.87 7.01
C ASN A 112 4.69 16.51 7.33
N ALA A 113 4.13 17.10 8.38
CA ALA A 113 2.73 16.89 8.71
C ALA A 113 1.82 17.42 7.61
N ARG A 114 2.17 18.58 7.03
CA ARG A 114 1.39 19.13 5.92
C ARG A 114 1.51 18.26 4.68
N LEU A 115 2.69 17.74 4.40
CA LEU A 115 2.87 16.83 3.27
C LEU A 115 2.08 15.54 3.47
N ALA A 116 2.06 15.02 4.69
CA ALA A 116 1.26 13.84 4.98
C ALA A 116 -0.22 14.10 4.76
N SER A 117 -0.71 15.29 5.13
CA SER A 117 -2.10 15.67 4.87
C SER A 117 -2.39 15.71 3.38
N VAL A 118 -1.48 16.26 2.59
CA VAL A 118 -1.63 16.30 1.13
C VAL A 118 -1.66 14.87 0.58
N LEU A 119 -0.79 14.01 1.08
CA LEU A 119 -0.77 12.61 0.66
C LEU A 119 -2.14 11.95 0.88
N LEU A 120 -2.70 12.12 2.07
CA LEU A 120 -4.00 11.53 2.37
C LEU A 120 -5.10 12.08 1.48
N GLU A 121 -5.09 13.38 1.20
CA GLU A 121 -6.05 13.98 0.27
C GLU A 121 -5.93 13.39 -1.13
N GLN A 122 -4.69 13.24 -1.59
CA GLN A 122 -4.46 12.68 -2.92
C GLN A 122 -4.89 11.21 -3.00
N LEU A 123 -4.73 10.47 -1.92
CA LEU A 123 -5.18 9.09 -1.88
C LEU A 123 -6.70 9.01 -1.93
N GLU A 124 -7.40 9.93 -1.29
CA GLU A 124 -8.87 9.97 -1.36
C GLU A 124 -9.36 10.23 -2.77
N LEU A 125 -8.58 10.98 -3.56
CA LEU A 125 -8.94 11.32 -4.92
C LEU A 125 -8.44 10.29 -5.95
N ALA A 126 -7.62 9.35 -5.55
CA ALA A 126 -7.02 8.40 -6.47
C ALA A 126 -8.10 7.47 -7.06
N PRO A 127 -8.08 7.29 -8.39
CA PRO A 127 -9.04 6.38 -9.01
C PRO A 127 -8.74 4.93 -8.66
N THR A 128 -9.76 4.11 -8.63
CA THR A 128 -9.59 2.67 -8.47
C THR A 128 -9.45 2.03 -9.83
N GLU A 129 -8.78 0.88 -9.86
CA GLU A 129 -8.53 0.16 -11.09
C GLU A 129 -8.67 -1.33 -10.86
N GLN A 130 -9.05 -2.06 -11.89
CA GLN A 130 -9.18 -3.51 -11.81
C GLN A 130 -8.05 -4.17 -12.60
N LEU A 131 -6.85 -3.96 -12.16
CA LEU A 131 -5.67 -4.46 -12.86
C LEU A 131 -5.15 -5.76 -12.28
N THR A 132 -5.89 -6.40 -11.41
CA THR A 132 -5.37 -7.52 -10.67
C THR A 132 -6.20 -8.76 -10.87
N CYS A 133 -5.58 -9.92 -10.65
CA CYS A 133 -6.29 -11.17 -10.63
C CYS A 133 -7.02 -11.27 -9.30
N ARG A 134 -8.34 -11.32 -9.35
CA ARG A 134 -9.15 -11.44 -8.17
C ARG A 134 -9.83 -12.79 -8.17
N CYS A 135 -9.24 -13.72 -7.49
CA CYS A 135 -9.71 -15.10 -7.48
C CYS A 135 -10.09 -15.52 -6.09
N PRO A 136 -11.17 -16.28 -5.91
CA PRO A 136 -11.48 -16.89 -4.63
C PRO A 136 -10.35 -17.83 -4.21
N ARG A 137 -10.03 -17.82 -2.93
CA ARG A 137 -8.90 -18.62 -2.45
C ARG A 137 -9.11 -20.11 -2.59
N ARG A 138 -10.32 -20.58 -2.41
CA ARG A 138 -10.62 -22.00 -2.49
C ARG A 138 -10.63 -22.52 -3.90
N ARG A 139 -10.44 -21.67 -4.88
CA ARG A 139 -10.34 -22.04 -6.28
C ARG A 139 -8.99 -21.67 -6.81
N SER A 140 -8.54 -22.45 -7.74
CA SER A 140 -7.35 -22.10 -8.45
C SER A 140 -7.59 -20.84 -9.29
N CYS A 141 -6.62 -19.94 -9.27
CA CYS A 141 -6.64 -18.76 -10.12
C CYS A 141 -6.12 -19.06 -11.51
N ALA A 142 -5.84 -20.29 -11.78
CA ALA A 142 -5.24 -20.70 -13.04
C ALA A 142 -6.11 -20.36 -14.23
#